data_7ba795232a3f849155ff61cd8616075e
#
_entry.id   7ba795232a3f849155ff61cd8616075e
#
_cell.length_a   1.000
_cell.length_b   1.000
_cell.length_c   1.000
_cell.angle_alpha   90.00
_cell.angle_beta   90.00
_cell.angle_gamma   90.00
#
_symmetry.space_group_name_H-M   'P 1'
#
loop_
_entity.id
_entity.type
_entity.pdbx_description
1 polymer ?
#
loop_
_entity_poly.entity_id
_entity_poly.type
_entity_poly.pdbx_seq_one_letter_code
_entity_poly.pdbx_strand_id
1 'polypeptide(L)'
;MTRIYKRWQNMNIKYKLFSITTALLVAIALLIYGMLYFLLPKYYHRYKIEALQDSVKQAVAAAESEDISRFEEDLYRMSKEQNLAILLRDQEGNIIYGKNEVVFLKYSKYLMNSLNSEYRLSTEVNIKEMDESCVLDIIMPLQPINEANKVLRNLVPFTIFAAILIGILGAYIYSNTITKPLIEIIEKERREEENRREFIATISHELKTPITIISGQLEGMIYNIGKYKDRDKYLKESYTSTQELKDLVNEMIEISKTDIMSASFKPTRLNVKELVEVILKRQEFLIDEKNLKTRVAISSDAKINADKDKFSKALYNIINNAIKYTPEGENINIRFIERGFRPSILEVENTGITISDESLKNIFNPFFRVEKSRSRKTGGSGLGLYLTSQILAKHGFEYKMTNRGNAVLFTIEFTSRDS
;
A
#
# COMPACT_ATOMS: atom_id res chain seq x y z
N MET A 1 -28.33 3.06 -17.21
CA MET A 1 -27.19 3.53 -16.38
C MET A 1 -27.13 2.92 -14.97
N THR A 2 -28.23 2.53 -14.35
CA THR A 2 -28.28 2.07 -12.94
C THR A 2 -27.70 0.68 -12.63
N ARG A 3 -27.70 -0.28 -13.58
CA ARG A 3 -27.15 -1.65 -13.34
C ARG A 3 -25.61 -1.69 -13.36
N ILE A 4 -24.98 -0.93 -14.24
CA ILE A 4 -23.51 -0.86 -14.37
C ILE A 4 -22.94 -0.14 -13.14
N TYR A 5 -23.56 0.95 -12.70
CA TYR A 5 -23.16 1.71 -11.51
C TYR A 5 -23.23 0.89 -10.22
N LYS A 6 -24.33 0.11 -10.01
CA LYS A 6 -24.46 -0.82 -8.87
C LYS A 6 -23.41 -1.93 -8.88
N ARG A 7 -23.10 -2.48 -10.06
CA ARG A 7 -22.08 -3.52 -10.21
C ARG A 7 -20.68 -2.97 -9.93
N TRP A 8 -20.44 -1.71 -10.34
CA TRP A 8 -19.18 -1.01 -10.06
C TRP A 8 -19.02 -0.67 -8.58
N GLN A 9 -20.08 -0.26 -7.87
CA GLN A 9 -20.03 -0.02 -6.42
C GLN A 9 -19.65 -1.26 -5.61
N ASN A 10 -20.07 -2.44 -6.04
CA ASN A 10 -19.82 -3.71 -5.35
C ASN A 10 -18.49 -4.38 -5.76
N MET A 11 -17.74 -3.79 -6.69
CA MET A 11 -16.43 -4.32 -7.08
C MET A 11 -15.39 -4.05 -5.99
N ASN A 12 -14.48 -5.01 -5.80
CA ASN A 12 -13.30 -4.85 -4.94
C ASN A 12 -12.50 -3.60 -5.36
N ILE A 13 -11.98 -2.87 -4.39
CA ILE A 13 -11.21 -1.62 -4.58
C ILE A 13 -10.08 -1.80 -5.60
N LYS A 14 -9.39 -2.96 -5.58
CA LYS A 14 -8.36 -3.32 -6.55
C LYS A 14 -8.85 -3.22 -8.00
N TYR A 15 -10.02 -3.81 -8.30
CA TYR A 15 -10.58 -3.78 -9.65
C TYR A 15 -11.14 -2.40 -10.04
N LYS A 16 -11.63 -1.62 -9.07
CA LYS A 16 -12.03 -0.23 -9.31
C LYS A 16 -10.85 0.62 -9.73
N LEU A 17 -9.75 0.59 -8.97
CA LEU A 17 -8.54 1.34 -9.28
C LEU A 17 -7.94 0.91 -10.63
N PHE A 18 -7.85 -0.40 -10.88
CA PHE A 18 -7.41 -0.91 -12.17
C PHE A 18 -8.28 -0.38 -13.33
N SER A 19 -9.60 -0.42 -13.21
CA SER A 19 -10.49 0.05 -14.28
C SER A 19 -10.40 1.57 -14.49
N ILE A 20 -10.26 2.36 -13.44
CA ILE A 20 -10.08 3.81 -13.53
C ILE A 20 -8.76 4.16 -14.22
N THR A 21 -7.65 3.55 -13.79
CA THR A 21 -6.33 3.82 -14.38
C THR A 21 -6.27 3.40 -15.84
N THR A 22 -6.83 2.23 -16.19
CA THR A 22 -6.90 1.78 -17.57
C THR A 22 -7.78 2.70 -18.43
N ALA A 23 -8.95 3.11 -17.92
CA ALA A 23 -9.84 4.04 -18.65
C ALA A 23 -9.16 5.39 -18.87
N LEU A 24 -8.44 5.91 -17.89
CA LEU A 24 -7.69 7.18 -18.00
C LEU A 24 -6.60 7.08 -19.06
N LEU A 25 -5.80 6.02 -19.04
CA LEU A 25 -4.74 5.80 -20.03
C LEU A 25 -5.30 5.67 -21.45
N VAL A 26 -6.40 4.94 -21.63
CA VAL A 26 -7.09 4.83 -22.92
C VAL A 26 -7.62 6.18 -23.36
N ALA A 27 -8.22 6.98 -22.47
CA ALA A 27 -8.71 8.32 -22.78
C ALA A 27 -7.59 9.26 -23.23
N ILE A 28 -6.43 9.23 -22.55
CA ILE A 28 -5.25 10.01 -22.93
C ILE A 28 -4.73 9.56 -24.30
N ALA A 29 -4.63 8.25 -24.56
CA ALA A 29 -4.20 7.72 -25.84
C ALA A 29 -5.13 8.16 -26.99
N LEU A 30 -6.44 8.14 -26.77
CA LEU A 30 -7.44 8.59 -27.74
C LEU A 30 -7.37 10.11 -27.97
N LEU A 31 -7.08 10.90 -26.92
CA LEU A 31 -6.91 12.35 -27.04
C LEU A 31 -5.67 12.69 -27.87
N ILE A 32 -4.52 12.07 -27.59
CA ILE A 32 -3.29 12.22 -28.37
C ILE A 32 -3.53 11.82 -29.83
N TYR A 33 -4.23 10.72 -30.04
CA TYR A 33 -4.62 10.30 -31.38
C TYR A 33 -5.46 11.34 -32.09
N GLY A 34 -6.52 11.84 -31.46
CA GLY A 34 -7.37 12.86 -32.05
C GLY A 34 -6.56 14.10 -32.45
N MET A 35 -5.63 14.51 -31.56
CA MET A 35 -4.74 15.61 -31.84
C MET A 35 -3.84 15.37 -33.05
N LEU A 36 -3.17 14.21 -33.12
CA LEU A 36 -2.31 13.86 -34.26
C LEU A 36 -3.11 13.68 -35.55
N TYR A 37 -4.28 13.08 -35.48
CA TYR A 37 -5.09 12.80 -36.65
C TYR A 37 -5.71 14.07 -37.26
N PHE A 38 -6.22 15.00 -36.45
CA PHE A 38 -6.95 16.18 -36.92
C PHE A 38 -6.10 17.44 -37.01
N LEU A 39 -5.16 17.66 -36.05
CA LEU A 39 -4.40 18.91 -35.98
C LEU A 39 -3.08 18.85 -36.77
N LEU A 40 -2.33 17.73 -36.71
CA LEU A 40 -1.03 17.64 -37.35
C LEU A 40 -1.05 17.92 -38.85
N PRO A 41 -1.99 17.35 -39.67
CA PRO A 41 -2.06 17.63 -41.09
C PRO A 41 -2.32 19.12 -41.38
N LYS A 42 -3.24 19.74 -40.63
CA LYS A 42 -3.58 21.16 -40.79
C LYS A 42 -2.41 22.06 -40.47
N TYR A 43 -1.74 21.77 -39.33
CA TYR A 43 -0.58 22.53 -38.92
C TYR A 43 0.59 22.42 -39.90
N TYR A 44 0.90 21.19 -40.37
CA TYR A 44 1.98 20.96 -41.31
C TYR A 44 1.71 21.64 -42.66
N HIS A 45 0.48 21.59 -43.14
CA HIS A 45 0.07 22.28 -44.36
C HIS A 45 0.24 23.80 -44.24
N ARG A 46 -0.23 24.39 -43.15
CA ARG A 46 -0.09 25.82 -42.88
C ARG A 46 1.37 26.25 -42.76
N TYR A 47 2.17 25.49 -42.01
CA TYR A 47 3.60 25.74 -41.86
C TYR A 47 4.35 25.75 -43.19
N LYS A 48 4.04 24.81 -44.11
CA LYS A 48 4.68 24.78 -45.42
C LYS A 48 4.27 25.95 -46.31
N ILE A 49 3.04 26.41 -46.26
CA ILE A 49 2.57 27.58 -46.99
C ILE A 49 3.25 28.85 -46.48
N GLU A 50 3.30 29.02 -45.18
CA GLU A 50 3.97 30.19 -44.54
C GLU A 50 5.45 30.25 -44.89
N ALA A 51 6.15 29.09 -44.81
CA ALA A 51 7.55 28.99 -45.21
C ALA A 51 7.79 29.32 -46.69
N LEU A 52 6.88 28.88 -47.58
CA LEU A 52 6.93 29.29 -49.00
C LEU A 52 6.76 30.78 -49.18
N GLN A 53 5.75 31.37 -48.56
CA GLN A 53 5.50 32.82 -48.65
C GLN A 53 6.70 33.65 -48.19
N ASP A 54 7.37 33.23 -47.10
CA ASP A 54 8.55 33.94 -46.61
C ASP A 54 9.73 33.78 -47.56
N SER A 55 9.95 32.59 -48.14
CA SER A 55 10.98 32.37 -49.14
C SER A 55 10.73 33.23 -50.42
N VAL A 56 9.50 33.34 -50.84
CA VAL A 56 9.10 34.14 -52.02
C VAL A 56 9.32 35.65 -51.71
N LYS A 57 8.91 36.15 -50.55
CA LYS A 57 9.16 37.55 -50.17
C LYS A 57 10.64 37.88 -50.18
N GLN A 58 11.51 36.98 -49.71
CA GLN A 58 12.96 37.18 -49.71
C GLN A 58 13.47 37.24 -51.15
N ALA A 59 13.03 36.32 -52.01
CA ALA A 59 13.43 36.26 -53.43
C ALA A 59 12.97 37.51 -54.18
N VAL A 60 11.72 37.99 -53.96
CA VAL A 60 11.21 39.21 -54.56
C VAL A 60 11.98 40.44 -54.10
N ALA A 61 12.33 40.57 -52.80
CA ALA A 61 13.13 41.68 -52.29
C ALA A 61 14.58 41.64 -52.84
N ALA A 62 15.17 40.48 -53.06
CA ALA A 62 16.49 40.37 -53.67
C ALA A 62 16.50 40.74 -55.17
N ALA A 63 15.42 40.47 -55.91
CA ALA A 63 15.30 40.80 -57.32
C ALA A 63 15.44 42.29 -57.66
N GLU A 64 15.02 43.18 -56.73
CA GLU A 64 15.17 44.63 -56.90
C GLU A 64 16.64 45.10 -56.91
N SER A 65 17.56 44.30 -56.37
CA SER A 65 18.98 44.65 -56.20
C SER A 65 19.92 43.79 -57.04
N GLU A 66 19.50 42.70 -57.60
CA GLU A 66 20.29 41.65 -58.30
C GLU A 66 20.05 41.69 -59.80
N ASP A 67 21.10 41.18 -60.54
CA ASP A 67 21.03 40.96 -61.97
C ASP A 67 20.11 39.77 -62.27
N ILE A 68 19.49 39.72 -63.44
CA ILE A 68 18.55 38.66 -63.83
C ILE A 68 19.18 37.26 -63.71
N SER A 69 20.42 37.12 -64.06
CA SER A 69 21.15 35.80 -63.99
C SER A 69 21.29 35.26 -62.57
N ARG A 70 21.48 36.15 -61.58
CA ARG A 70 21.52 35.76 -60.13
C ARG A 70 20.14 35.41 -59.62
N PHE A 71 19.13 36.21 -60.00
CA PHE A 71 17.76 35.95 -59.63
C PHE A 71 17.28 34.61 -60.19
N GLU A 72 17.62 34.28 -61.43
CA GLU A 72 17.34 32.94 -61.99
C GLU A 72 18.03 31.81 -61.22
N GLU A 73 19.27 32.00 -60.74
CA GLU A 73 19.97 31.01 -59.94
C GLU A 73 19.30 30.80 -58.59
N ASP A 74 18.79 31.86 -57.94
CA ASP A 74 18.02 31.78 -56.69
C ASP A 74 16.68 31.12 -56.91
N LEU A 75 15.98 31.40 -57.97
CA LEU A 75 14.75 30.70 -58.35
C LEU A 75 15.01 29.20 -58.64
N TYR A 76 16.15 28.90 -59.27
CA TYR A 76 16.54 27.52 -59.49
C TYR A 76 16.80 26.78 -58.18
N ARG A 77 17.54 27.38 -57.26
CA ARG A 77 17.82 26.82 -55.94
C ARG A 77 16.55 26.59 -55.14
N MET A 78 15.67 27.60 -55.07
CA MET A 78 14.36 27.51 -54.43
C MET A 78 13.47 26.40 -55.02
N SER A 79 13.43 26.34 -56.35
CA SER A 79 12.70 25.27 -57.06
C SER A 79 13.17 23.87 -56.68
N LYS A 80 14.52 23.68 -56.61
CA LYS A 80 15.12 22.38 -56.31
C LYS A 80 14.97 22.01 -54.85
N GLU A 81 15.20 22.93 -53.91
CA GLU A 81 15.16 22.65 -52.49
C GLU A 81 13.73 22.40 -51.99
N GLN A 82 12.76 23.14 -52.49
CA GLN A 82 11.37 23.06 -52.03
C GLN A 82 10.44 22.28 -53.01
N ASN A 83 11.02 21.71 -54.07
CA ASN A 83 10.26 20.97 -55.10
C ASN A 83 9.10 21.82 -55.68
N LEU A 84 9.42 23.05 -56.11
CA LEU A 84 8.47 24.01 -56.63
C LEU A 84 8.52 24.03 -58.17
N ALA A 85 7.40 24.28 -58.80
CA ALA A 85 7.36 24.71 -60.21
C ALA A 85 7.29 26.24 -60.22
N ILE A 86 8.29 26.87 -60.86
CA ILE A 86 8.45 28.32 -60.90
C ILE A 86 8.45 28.78 -62.34
N LEU A 87 7.66 29.84 -62.63
CA LEU A 87 7.54 30.46 -63.92
C LEU A 87 7.63 31.96 -63.74
N LEU A 88 8.55 32.58 -64.52
CA LEU A 88 8.65 34.05 -64.61
C LEU A 88 8.19 34.49 -65.99
N ARG A 89 7.25 35.42 -66.06
CA ARG A 89 6.68 35.96 -67.29
C ARG A 89 6.76 37.48 -67.32
N ASP A 90 6.91 38.02 -68.57
CA ASP A 90 6.73 39.46 -68.81
C ASP A 90 5.23 39.82 -68.79
N GLN A 91 4.93 41.13 -68.94
CA GLN A 91 3.54 41.64 -68.99
C GLN A 91 2.79 41.17 -70.25
N GLU A 92 3.52 40.84 -71.33
CA GLU A 92 2.95 40.29 -72.58
C GLU A 92 2.64 38.83 -72.47
N GLY A 93 3.09 38.14 -71.37
CA GLY A 93 2.87 36.71 -71.12
C GLY A 93 3.97 35.79 -71.66
N ASN A 94 5.07 36.37 -72.21
CA ASN A 94 6.23 35.57 -72.67
C ASN A 94 6.98 35.03 -71.48
N ILE A 95 7.48 33.80 -71.57
CA ILE A 95 8.24 33.14 -70.52
C ILE A 95 9.67 33.60 -70.58
N ILE A 96 10.14 34.24 -69.47
CA ILE A 96 11.52 34.64 -69.28
C ILE A 96 12.30 33.49 -68.64
N TYR A 97 11.77 32.88 -67.57
CA TYR A 97 12.36 31.75 -66.88
C TYR A 97 11.27 30.73 -66.58
N GLY A 98 11.54 29.47 -66.79
CA GLY A 98 10.67 28.36 -66.46
C GLY A 98 11.41 27.13 -66.09
N LYS A 99 11.46 26.80 -64.81
CA LYS A 99 11.97 25.54 -64.34
C LYS A 99 10.81 24.57 -64.13
N ASN A 100 10.97 23.37 -64.69
CA ASN A 100 9.91 22.35 -64.69
C ASN A 100 8.69 22.75 -65.56
N GLU A 101 8.88 23.36 -66.73
CA GLU A 101 7.85 23.72 -67.70
C GLU A 101 6.92 22.55 -68.00
N VAL A 102 7.48 21.31 -68.10
CA VAL A 102 6.70 20.08 -68.33
C VAL A 102 5.70 19.85 -67.19
N VAL A 103 6.05 20.21 -66.00
CA VAL A 103 5.15 20.11 -64.82
C VAL A 103 4.04 21.15 -64.92
N PHE A 104 4.36 22.37 -65.35
CA PHE A 104 3.37 23.44 -65.56
C PHE A 104 2.32 23.05 -66.61
N LEU A 105 2.76 22.57 -67.75
CA LEU A 105 1.89 22.14 -68.85
C LEU A 105 1.08 20.90 -68.44
N LYS A 106 1.68 19.96 -67.77
CA LYS A 106 1.03 18.73 -67.27
C LYS A 106 -0.03 19.06 -66.22
N TYR A 107 0.32 19.93 -65.28
CA TYR A 107 -0.60 20.35 -64.21
C TYR A 107 -1.73 21.27 -64.75
N SER A 108 -1.49 22.15 -65.72
CA SER A 108 -2.55 22.96 -66.31
C SER A 108 -3.60 22.13 -67.02
N LYS A 109 -3.19 20.99 -67.62
CA LYS A 109 -4.09 20.08 -68.35
C LYS A 109 -4.89 19.17 -67.39
N TYR A 110 -4.34 18.88 -66.20
CA TYR A 110 -5.02 18.11 -65.10
C TYR A 110 -5.85 18.98 -64.15
N LEU A 111 -5.75 20.31 -64.25
CA LEU A 111 -6.40 21.27 -63.37
C LEU A 111 -7.92 21.29 -63.42
N MET A 112 -8.52 20.65 -64.38
CA MET A 112 -10.00 20.55 -64.42
C MET A 112 -10.58 19.59 -63.37
N ASN A 113 -9.76 18.80 -62.62
CA ASN A 113 -10.31 17.73 -61.76
C ASN A 113 -9.81 17.68 -60.30
N SER A 114 -8.94 18.59 -59.80
CA SER A 114 -8.54 18.51 -58.37
C SER A 114 -8.11 19.83 -57.79
N LEU A 115 -9.10 20.58 -57.32
CA LEU A 115 -8.92 21.86 -56.57
C LEU A 115 -8.11 21.77 -55.25
N ASN A 116 -7.65 20.57 -54.84
CA ASN A 116 -7.00 20.35 -53.54
C ASN A 116 -5.54 19.81 -53.62
N SER A 117 -4.91 19.75 -54.80
CA SER A 117 -3.58 19.14 -54.94
C SER A 117 -2.40 20.09 -55.06
N GLU A 118 -2.64 21.40 -55.15
CA GLU A 118 -1.63 22.41 -55.40
C GLU A 118 -1.94 23.71 -54.65
N TYR A 119 -0.88 24.36 -54.19
CA TYR A 119 -0.96 25.74 -53.71
C TYR A 119 -0.27 26.65 -54.74
N ARG A 120 -0.96 27.70 -55.19
CA ARG A 120 -0.45 28.67 -56.15
C ARG A 120 -0.26 30.01 -55.56
N LEU A 121 0.88 30.63 -55.85
CA LEU A 121 1.21 32.00 -55.49
C LEU A 121 1.64 32.71 -56.78
N SER A 122 0.97 33.85 -57.09
CA SER A 122 1.36 34.75 -58.13
C SER A 122 1.70 36.11 -57.51
N THR A 123 2.87 36.65 -57.84
CA THR A 123 3.31 37.94 -57.33
C THR A 123 4.03 38.71 -58.44
N GLU A 124 3.91 40.05 -58.37
CA GLU A 124 4.70 40.93 -59.26
C GLU A 124 6.10 41.10 -58.73
N VAL A 125 7.07 41.11 -59.59
CA VAL A 125 8.51 41.23 -59.28
C VAL A 125 9.11 42.29 -60.18
N ASN A 126 9.80 43.29 -59.58
CA ASN A 126 10.59 44.29 -60.33
C ASN A 126 12.02 43.81 -60.34
N ILE A 127 12.63 43.60 -61.51
CA ILE A 127 14.00 43.18 -61.70
C ILE A 127 14.82 44.39 -62.14
N LYS A 128 15.96 44.64 -61.54
CA LYS A 128 16.76 45.86 -61.71
C LYS A 128 17.12 46.20 -63.16
N GLU A 129 17.22 45.20 -64.01
CA GLU A 129 17.62 45.36 -65.44
C GLU A 129 16.42 45.43 -66.39
N MET A 130 15.20 45.34 -65.90
CA MET A 130 13.99 45.37 -66.70
C MET A 130 13.17 46.62 -66.42
N ASP A 131 12.77 47.35 -67.48
CA ASP A 131 11.95 48.55 -67.34
C ASP A 131 10.46 48.24 -66.96
N GLU A 132 10.08 46.98 -67.07
CA GLU A 132 8.71 46.51 -66.79
C GLU A 132 8.69 45.44 -65.72
N SER A 133 7.63 45.43 -64.86
CA SER A 133 7.41 44.41 -63.84
C SER A 133 7.08 43.05 -64.47
N CYS A 134 7.66 42.00 -63.92
CA CYS A 134 7.44 40.60 -64.31
C CYS A 134 6.45 39.93 -63.34
N VAL A 135 5.77 38.88 -63.80
CA VAL A 135 4.89 38.05 -62.96
C VAL A 135 5.62 36.77 -62.61
N LEU A 136 5.80 36.54 -61.32
CA LEU A 136 6.37 35.31 -60.78
C LEU A 136 5.24 34.38 -60.31
N ASP A 137 5.06 33.27 -61.02
CA ASP A 137 4.09 32.24 -60.69
C ASP A 137 4.82 31.07 -60.03
N ILE A 138 4.39 30.67 -58.84
CA ILE A 138 4.95 29.54 -58.10
C ILE A 138 3.85 28.55 -57.80
N ILE A 139 4.08 27.30 -58.11
CA ILE A 139 3.19 26.19 -57.78
C ILE A 139 3.93 25.22 -56.86
N MET A 140 3.38 25.01 -55.68
CA MET A 140 3.82 24.01 -54.74
C MET A 140 2.89 22.80 -54.80
N PRO A 141 3.39 21.61 -55.23
CA PRO A 141 2.59 20.41 -55.23
C PRO A 141 2.32 19.94 -53.81
N LEU A 142 1.07 19.73 -53.45
CA LEU A 142 0.65 19.25 -52.13
C LEU A 142 0.60 17.73 -52.04
N GLN A 143 0.82 17.02 -53.14
CA GLN A 143 0.83 15.55 -53.14
C GLN A 143 1.82 14.91 -52.16
N PRO A 144 3.09 15.34 -52.04
CA PRO A 144 4.02 14.77 -51.09
C PRO A 144 3.55 14.94 -49.65
N ILE A 145 2.88 16.07 -49.33
CA ILE A 145 2.29 16.34 -48.03
C ILE A 145 1.12 15.42 -47.76
N ASN A 146 0.26 15.21 -48.77
CA ASN A 146 -0.88 14.31 -48.63
C ASN A 146 -0.46 12.86 -48.52
N GLU A 147 0.59 12.42 -49.19
CA GLU A 147 1.16 11.08 -49.07
C GLU A 147 1.77 10.86 -47.68
N ALA A 148 2.57 11.80 -47.16
CA ALA A 148 3.11 11.74 -45.81
C ALA A 148 1.98 11.66 -44.75
N ASN A 149 0.94 12.47 -44.91
CA ASN A 149 -0.24 12.43 -44.05
C ASN A 149 -0.98 11.09 -44.14
N LYS A 150 -1.05 10.47 -45.31
CA LYS A 150 -1.65 9.13 -45.50
C LYS A 150 -0.86 8.05 -44.81
N VAL A 151 0.49 8.09 -44.89
CA VAL A 151 1.37 7.16 -44.15
C VAL A 151 1.18 7.33 -42.65
N LEU A 152 1.21 8.55 -42.15
CA LEU A 152 0.97 8.85 -40.71
C LEU A 152 -0.41 8.31 -40.26
N ARG A 153 -1.47 8.56 -41.05
CA ARG A 153 -2.82 8.05 -40.74
C ARG A 153 -2.86 6.52 -40.66
N ASN A 154 -2.12 5.82 -41.51
CA ASN A 154 -2.06 4.37 -41.50
C ASN A 154 -1.26 3.81 -40.32
N LEU A 155 -0.24 4.51 -39.82
CA LEU A 155 0.58 4.10 -38.67
C LEU A 155 -0.11 4.35 -37.31
N VAL A 156 -0.94 5.38 -37.23
CA VAL A 156 -1.59 5.80 -35.97
C VAL A 156 -2.43 4.69 -35.33
N PRO A 157 -3.24 3.86 -36.03
CA PRO A 157 -3.97 2.77 -35.38
C PRO A 157 -3.05 1.77 -34.67
N PHE A 158 -1.89 1.46 -35.25
CA PHE A 158 -0.92 0.54 -34.68
C PHE A 158 -0.26 1.12 -33.42
N THR A 159 0.08 2.43 -33.45
CA THR A 159 0.67 3.10 -32.26
C THR A 159 -0.33 3.19 -31.11
N ILE A 160 -1.62 3.40 -31.39
CA ILE A 160 -2.67 3.39 -30.37
C ILE A 160 -2.84 2.01 -29.78
N PHE A 161 -2.92 0.98 -30.62
CA PHE A 161 -3.05 -0.39 -30.15
C PHE A 161 -1.89 -0.77 -29.22
N ALA A 162 -0.65 -0.42 -29.58
CA ALA A 162 0.52 -0.61 -28.75
C ALA A 162 0.42 0.17 -27.43
N ALA A 163 0.00 1.44 -27.49
CA ALA A 163 -0.17 2.28 -26.29
C ALA A 163 -1.23 1.71 -25.32
N ILE A 164 -2.35 1.22 -25.86
CA ILE A 164 -3.41 0.57 -25.06
C ILE A 164 -2.87 -0.70 -24.39
N LEU A 165 -2.14 -1.55 -25.11
CA LEU A 165 -1.52 -2.77 -24.58
C LEU A 165 -0.53 -2.45 -23.44
N ILE A 166 0.37 -1.49 -23.65
CA ILE A 166 1.33 -1.02 -22.64
C ILE A 166 0.58 -0.44 -21.44
N GLY A 167 -0.49 0.33 -21.67
CA GLY A 167 -1.32 0.90 -20.63
C GLY A 167 -1.99 -0.16 -19.75
N ILE A 168 -2.56 -1.21 -20.36
CA ILE A 168 -3.16 -2.34 -19.62
C ILE A 168 -2.10 -3.07 -18.79
N LEU A 169 -0.94 -3.37 -19.38
CA LEU A 169 0.16 -4.02 -18.68
C LEU A 169 0.68 -3.16 -17.52
N GLY A 170 0.89 -1.87 -17.74
CA GLY A 170 1.29 -0.92 -16.70
C GLY A 170 0.28 -0.82 -15.57
N ALA A 171 -1.02 -0.75 -15.89
CA ALA A 171 -2.08 -0.72 -14.90
C ALA A 171 -2.13 -2.03 -14.07
N TYR A 172 -1.88 -3.18 -14.70
CA TYR A 172 -1.81 -4.47 -14.02
C TYR A 172 -0.64 -4.52 -13.03
N ILE A 173 0.55 -4.12 -13.47
CA ILE A 173 1.76 -4.07 -12.61
C ILE A 173 1.54 -3.11 -11.45
N TYR A 174 1.05 -1.90 -11.70
CA TYR A 174 0.74 -0.90 -10.68
C TYR A 174 -0.26 -1.42 -9.65
N SER A 175 -1.36 -2.04 -10.12
CA SER A 175 -2.38 -2.61 -9.25
C SER A 175 -1.81 -3.70 -8.33
N ASN A 176 -0.90 -4.52 -8.83
CA ASN A 176 -0.36 -5.65 -8.06
C ASN A 176 0.77 -5.23 -7.12
N THR A 177 1.59 -4.26 -7.53
CA THR A 177 2.80 -3.85 -6.79
C THR A 177 2.50 -2.78 -5.74
N ILE A 178 1.56 -1.88 -5.99
CA ILE A 178 1.28 -0.74 -5.12
C ILE A 178 -0.07 -0.88 -4.42
N THR A 179 -1.13 -1.18 -5.18
CA THR A 179 -2.49 -1.16 -4.64
C THR A 179 -2.76 -2.31 -3.68
N LYS A 180 -2.27 -3.52 -4.00
CA LYS A 180 -2.49 -4.70 -3.14
C LYS A 180 -1.84 -4.55 -1.76
N PRO A 181 -0.54 -4.22 -1.64
CA PRO A 181 0.09 -4.00 -0.33
C PRO A 181 -0.57 -2.87 0.46
N LEU A 182 -0.97 -1.78 -0.21
CA LEU A 182 -1.64 -0.66 0.45
C LEU A 182 -2.98 -1.08 1.07
N ILE A 183 -3.78 -1.87 0.35
CA ILE A 183 -5.05 -2.40 0.88
C ILE A 183 -4.78 -3.32 2.08
N GLU A 184 -3.77 -4.19 2.01
CA GLU A 184 -3.40 -5.07 3.12
C GLU A 184 -2.99 -4.28 4.37
N ILE A 185 -2.24 -3.17 4.19
CA ILE A 185 -1.87 -2.26 5.29
C ILE A 185 -3.12 -1.61 5.90
N ILE A 186 -4.02 -1.05 5.07
CA ILE A 186 -5.25 -0.40 5.53
C ILE A 186 -6.15 -1.40 6.26
N GLU A 187 -6.31 -2.62 5.73
CA GLU A 187 -7.11 -3.65 6.39
C GLU A 187 -6.49 -4.09 7.73
N LYS A 188 -5.16 -4.18 7.80
CA LYS A 188 -4.46 -4.48 9.05
C LYS A 188 -4.68 -3.37 10.09
N GLU A 189 -4.48 -2.11 9.70
CA GLU A 189 -4.66 -0.94 10.58
C GLU A 189 -6.11 -0.85 11.07
N ARG A 190 -7.08 -1.12 10.19
CA ARG A 190 -8.50 -1.16 10.56
C ARG A 190 -8.80 -2.25 11.58
N ARG A 191 -8.25 -3.46 11.42
CA ARG A 191 -8.41 -4.56 12.39
C ARG A 191 -7.77 -4.22 13.73
N GLU A 192 -6.59 -3.59 13.73
CA GLU A 192 -5.93 -3.12 14.95
C GLU A 192 -6.78 -2.08 15.68
N GLU A 193 -7.38 -1.14 14.97
CA GLU A 193 -8.27 -0.13 15.54
C GLU A 193 -9.59 -0.75 16.07
N GLU A 194 -10.19 -1.71 15.35
CA GLU A 194 -11.38 -2.45 15.81
C GLU A 194 -11.06 -3.23 17.09
N ASN A 195 -9.93 -3.96 17.13
CA ASN A 195 -9.48 -4.68 18.33
C ASN A 195 -9.22 -3.74 19.51
N ARG A 196 -8.64 -2.57 19.27
CA ARG A 196 -8.41 -1.55 20.29
C ARG A 196 -9.72 -1.01 20.88
N ARG A 197 -10.72 -0.76 20.03
CA ARG A 197 -12.05 -0.30 20.50
C ARG A 197 -12.74 -1.36 21.32
N GLU A 198 -12.71 -2.62 20.88
CA GLU A 198 -13.28 -3.74 21.62
C GLU A 198 -12.58 -3.92 22.97
N PHE A 199 -11.26 -3.79 23.01
CA PHE A 199 -10.47 -3.83 24.22
C PHE A 199 -10.90 -2.73 25.23
N ILE A 200 -11.04 -1.47 24.78
CA ILE A 200 -11.48 -0.35 25.62
C ILE A 200 -12.90 -0.57 26.14
N ALA A 201 -13.81 -1.07 25.29
CA ALA A 201 -15.18 -1.36 25.70
C ALA A 201 -15.23 -2.45 26.78
N THR A 202 -14.45 -3.52 26.60
CA THR A 202 -14.34 -4.61 27.59
C THR A 202 -13.72 -4.14 28.90
N ILE A 203 -12.67 -3.32 28.85
CA ILE A 203 -12.08 -2.66 30.04
C ILE A 203 -13.15 -1.92 30.83
N SER A 204 -13.93 -1.08 30.16
CA SER A 204 -14.97 -0.28 30.81
C SER A 204 -15.99 -1.14 31.52
N HIS A 205 -16.35 -2.27 30.92
CA HIS A 205 -17.27 -3.23 31.53
C HIS A 205 -16.66 -3.95 32.75
N GLU A 206 -15.42 -4.43 32.63
CA GLU A 206 -14.73 -5.17 33.70
C GLU A 206 -14.36 -4.27 34.90
N LEU A 207 -14.17 -2.96 34.68
CA LEU A 207 -13.99 -1.98 35.76
C LEU A 207 -15.32 -1.64 36.46
N LYS A 208 -16.42 -1.53 35.69
CA LYS A 208 -17.73 -1.15 36.22
C LYS A 208 -18.26 -2.17 37.23
N THR A 209 -18.04 -3.46 36.96
CA THR A 209 -18.55 -4.55 37.81
C THR A 209 -18.05 -4.49 39.25
N PRO A 210 -16.72 -4.50 39.56
CA PRO A 210 -16.21 -4.41 40.91
C PRO A 210 -16.57 -3.08 41.58
N ILE A 211 -16.57 -1.96 40.85
CA ILE A 211 -16.97 -0.65 41.38
C ILE A 211 -18.43 -0.69 41.85
N THR A 212 -19.32 -1.26 41.05
CA THR A 212 -20.74 -1.39 41.42
C THR A 212 -20.95 -2.30 42.63
N ILE A 213 -20.16 -3.40 42.73
CA ILE A 213 -20.22 -4.31 43.89
C ILE A 213 -19.74 -3.58 45.16
N ILE A 214 -18.59 -2.93 45.12
CA ILE A 214 -18.04 -2.17 46.26
C ILE A 214 -19.01 -1.09 46.67
N SER A 215 -19.54 -0.29 45.73
CA SER A 215 -20.48 0.79 46.04
C SER A 215 -21.76 0.25 46.66
N GLY A 216 -22.35 -0.84 46.15
CA GLY A 216 -23.53 -1.45 46.70
C GLY A 216 -23.33 -2.07 48.08
N GLN A 217 -22.13 -2.67 48.34
CA GLN A 217 -21.80 -3.19 49.67
C GLN A 217 -21.65 -2.05 50.69
N LEU A 218 -20.94 -0.98 50.31
CA LEU A 218 -20.75 0.20 51.14
C LEU A 218 -22.08 0.88 51.48
N GLU A 219 -22.93 1.09 50.44
CA GLU A 219 -24.26 1.67 50.59
C GLU A 219 -25.16 0.80 51.51
N GLY A 220 -25.16 -0.52 51.28
CA GLY A 220 -25.89 -1.47 52.14
C GLY A 220 -25.42 -1.44 53.58
N MET A 221 -24.11 -1.27 53.85
CA MET A 221 -23.55 -1.11 55.22
C MET A 221 -23.88 0.24 55.86
N ILE A 222 -23.86 1.33 55.07
CA ILE A 222 -24.21 2.68 55.52
C ILE A 222 -25.65 2.72 56.01
N TYR A 223 -26.58 2.19 55.18
CA TYR A 223 -28.01 2.21 55.51
C TYR A 223 -28.49 0.99 56.31
N ASN A 224 -27.59 0.09 56.73
CA ASN A 224 -27.88 -1.08 57.54
C ASN A 224 -28.93 -2.02 56.96
N ILE A 225 -28.90 -2.25 55.62
CA ILE A 225 -29.91 -2.97 54.86
C ILE A 225 -29.61 -4.48 54.78
N GLY A 226 -30.57 -5.31 55.14
CA GLY A 226 -30.57 -6.77 54.87
C GLY A 226 -29.31 -7.49 55.37
N LYS A 227 -28.65 -8.20 54.46
CA LYS A 227 -27.42 -8.98 54.72
C LYS A 227 -26.19 -8.12 55.06
N TYR A 228 -26.19 -6.86 54.65
CA TYR A 228 -25.06 -5.93 54.84
C TYR A 228 -24.94 -5.40 56.29
N LYS A 229 -25.80 -5.85 57.21
CA LYS A 229 -25.70 -5.62 58.65
C LYS A 229 -24.42 -6.20 59.28
N ASP A 230 -23.92 -7.31 58.70
CA ASP A 230 -22.59 -7.86 59.07
C ASP A 230 -21.47 -7.03 58.41
N ARG A 231 -21.17 -5.88 59.02
CA ARG A 231 -20.20 -4.92 58.49
C ARG A 231 -18.79 -5.50 58.36
N ASP A 232 -18.36 -6.30 59.32
CA ASP A 232 -16.99 -6.85 59.29
C ASP A 232 -16.77 -7.79 58.13
N LYS A 233 -17.75 -8.61 57.80
CA LYS A 233 -17.75 -9.48 56.63
C LYS A 233 -17.67 -8.68 55.35
N TYR A 234 -18.61 -7.74 55.16
CA TYR A 234 -18.72 -6.98 53.92
C TYR A 234 -17.62 -5.94 53.70
N LEU A 235 -16.99 -5.43 54.78
CA LEU A 235 -15.76 -4.65 54.72
C LEU A 235 -14.61 -5.48 54.17
N LYS A 236 -14.44 -6.74 54.61
CA LYS A 236 -13.42 -7.65 54.08
C LYS A 236 -13.67 -7.98 52.60
N GLU A 237 -14.92 -8.27 52.24
CA GLU A 237 -15.31 -8.52 50.81
C GLU A 237 -15.06 -7.29 49.94
N SER A 238 -15.44 -6.07 50.39
CA SER A 238 -15.18 -4.82 49.68
C SER A 238 -13.68 -4.54 49.54
N TYR A 239 -12.91 -4.81 50.57
CA TYR A 239 -11.44 -4.66 50.53
C TYR A 239 -10.81 -5.63 49.50
N THR A 240 -11.25 -6.90 49.48
CA THR A 240 -10.79 -7.88 48.49
C THR A 240 -11.14 -7.42 47.07
N SER A 241 -12.36 -6.97 46.82
CA SER A 241 -12.78 -6.44 45.51
C SER A 241 -11.97 -5.19 45.11
N THR A 242 -11.56 -4.36 46.08
CA THR A 242 -10.69 -3.20 45.81
C THR A 242 -9.27 -3.64 45.41
N GLN A 243 -8.73 -4.70 46.04
CA GLN A 243 -7.44 -5.25 45.62
C GLN A 243 -7.49 -5.85 44.21
N GLU A 244 -8.54 -6.60 43.89
CA GLU A 244 -8.76 -7.14 42.54
C GLU A 244 -8.86 -6.01 41.49
N LEU A 245 -9.58 -4.92 41.79
CA LEU A 245 -9.65 -3.74 40.94
C LEU A 245 -8.28 -3.08 40.74
N LYS A 246 -7.49 -2.94 41.81
CA LYS A 246 -6.13 -2.40 41.76
C LYS A 246 -5.23 -3.24 40.86
N ASP A 247 -5.30 -4.57 40.98
CA ASP A 247 -4.51 -5.49 40.15
C ASP A 247 -4.90 -5.39 38.70
N LEU A 248 -6.20 -5.32 38.40
CA LEU A 248 -6.74 -5.11 37.04
C LEU A 248 -6.21 -3.80 36.42
N VAL A 249 -6.26 -2.68 37.18
CA VAL A 249 -5.73 -1.38 36.71
C VAL A 249 -4.22 -1.45 36.46
N ASN A 250 -3.47 -2.10 37.34
CA ASN A 250 -2.03 -2.28 37.13
C ASN A 250 -1.71 -3.10 35.87
N GLU A 251 -2.43 -4.17 35.59
CA GLU A 251 -2.28 -4.97 34.38
C GLU A 251 -2.61 -4.13 33.13
N MET A 252 -3.64 -3.28 33.15
CA MET A 252 -3.98 -2.36 32.06
C MET A 252 -2.88 -1.34 31.79
N ILE A 253 -2.31 -0.75 32.84
CA ILE A 253 -1.18 0.20 32.74
C ILE A 253 0.01 -0.51 32.06
N GLU A 254 0.28 -1.74 32.42
CA GLU A 254 1.36 -2.53 31.81
C GLU A 254 1.11 -2.82 30.33
N ILE A 255 -0.11 -3.18 29.96
CA ILE A 255 -0.49 -3.39 28.55
C ILE A 255 -0.30 -2.08 27.75
N SER A 256 -0.82 -0.96 28.28
CA SER A 256 -0.64 0.36 27.67
C SER A 256 0.83 0.76 27.51
N LYS A 257 1.67 0.45 28.49
CA LYS A 257 3.12 0.67 28.38
C LYS A 257 3.77 -0.21 27.32
N THR A 258 3.30 -1.44 27.14
CA THR A 258 3.86 -2.38 26.14
C THR A 258 3.64 -1.86 24.72
N ASP A 259 2.51 -1.22 24.43
CA ASP A 259 2.22 -0.58 23.14
C ASP A 259 3.11 0.65 22.86
N ILE A 260 3.40 1.44 23.89
CA ILE A 260 4.16 2.70 23.80
C ILE A 260 5.69 2.47 23.82
N MET A 261 6.16 1.36 24.43
CA MET A 261 7.58 1.14 24.74
C MET A 261 8.41 0.46 23.64
N SER A 262 8.22 0.78 22.37
CA SER A 262 9.20 0.41 21.33
C SER A 262 10.60 1.03 21.58
N ALA A 263 10.69 2.11 22.34
CA ALA A 263 11.94 2.83 22.59
C ALA A 263 12.82 2.26 23.75
N SER A 264 12.31 1.32 24.56
CA SER A 264 13.03 0.83 25.77
C SER A 264 13.24 -0.69 25.81
N PHE A 265 13.13 -1.39 24.69
CA PHE A 265 13.42 -2.81 24.63
C PHE A 265 14.93 -3.04 24.71
N LYS A 266 15.39 -3.70 25.82
CA LYS A 266 16.82 -3.91 26.13
C LYS A 266 17.10 -5.42 26.32
N PRO A 267 17.28 -6.18 25.25
CA PRO A 267 17.59 -7.59 25.36
C PRO A 267 18.98 -7.77 25.98
N THR A 268 19.07 -8.71 26.92
CA THR A 268 20.31 -9.11 27.57
C THR A 268 20.35 -10.63 27.65
N ARG A 269 21.54 -11.21 27.83
CA ARG A 269 21.70 -12.65 27.96
C ARG A 269 21.25 -13.11 29.34
N LEU A 270 20.16 -13.88 29.42
CA LEU A 270 19.51 -14.32 30.67
C LEU A 270 19.68 -15.80 30.89
N ASN A 271 19.92 -16.20 32.14
CA ASN A 271 19.90 -17.61 32.54
C ASN A 271 18.44 -18.02 32.83
N VAL A 272 17.90 -18.94 32.04
CA VAL A 272 16.51 -19.40 32.16
C VAL A 272 16.27 -20.15 33.46
N LYS A 273 17.24 -20.95 33.92
CA LYS A 273 17.14 -21.73 35.16
C LYS A 273 16.99 -20.83 36.36
N GLU A 274 17.86 -19.82 36.48
CA GLU A 274 17.81 -18.84 37.58
C GLU A 274 16.46 -18.10 37.64
N LEU A 275 15.93 -17.70 36.48
CA LEU A 275 14.62 -17.03 36.41
C LEU A 275 13.49 -17.94 36.93
N VAL A 276 13.47 -19.19 36.48
CA VAL A 276 12.46 -20.17 36.91
C VAL A 276 12.56 -20.44 38.41
N GLU A 277 13.76 -20.67 38.92
CA GLU A 277 13.99 -20.93 40.37
C GLU A 277 13.55 -19.75 41.23
N VAL A 278 13.85 -18.51 40.84
CA VAL A 278 13.38 -17.30 41.55
C VAL A 278 11.86 -17.21 41.59
N ILE A 279 11.19 -17.57 40.46
CA ILE A 279 9.72 -17.53 40.39
C ILE A 279 9.12 -18.62 41.30
N LEU A 280 9.60 -19.87 41.19
CA LEU A 280 9.12 -20.98 42.01
C LEU A 280 9.29 -20.71 43.49
N LYS A 281 10.44 -20.18 43.89
CA LYS A 281 10.70 -19.81 45.30
C LYS A 281 9.69 -18.77 45.83
N ARG A 282 9.31 -17.79 44.98
CA ARG A 282 8.27 -16.81 45.36
C ARG A 282 6.87 -17.42 45.53
N GLN A 283 6.62 -18.56 44.91
CA GLN A 283 5.34 -19.25 44.94
C GLN A 283 5.34 -20.49 45.82
N GLU A 284 6.42 -20.72 46.59
CA GLU A 284 6.64 -21.91 47.42
C GLU A 284 5.44 -22.21 48.34
N PHE A 285 4.91 -21.15 49.00
CA PHE A 285 3.75 -21.29 49.88
C PHE A 285 2.51 -21.91 49.15
N LEU A 286 2.19 -21.44 47.93
CA LEU A 286 1.05 -21.97 47.15
C LEU A 286 1.32 -23.38 46.60
N ILE A 287 2.59 -23.67 46.31
CA ILE A 287 3.01 -25.00 45.84
C ILE A 287 2.83 -26.00 46.97
N ASP A 288 3.27 -25.64 48.21
CA ASP A 288 3.16 -26.49 49.39
C ASP A 288 1.70 -26.64 49.85
N GLU A 289 0.94 -25.53 49.91
CA GLU A 289 -0.49 -25.55 50.24
C GLU A 289 -1.30 -26.52 49.37
N LYS A 290 -0.95 -26.63 48.11
CA LYS A 290 -1.59 -27.55 47.15
C LYS A 290 -0.89 -28.88 46.99
N ASN A 291 0.17 -29.19 47.75
CA ASN A 291 0.95 -30.39 47.64
C ASN A 291 1.46 -30.69 46.21
N LEU A 292 1.81 -29.60 45.44
CA LEU A 292 2.25 -29.77 44.04
C LEU A 292 3.66 -30.27 43.94
N LYS A 293 3.92 -31.15 42.99
CA LYS A 293 5.25 -31.69 42.70
C LYS A 293 5.87 -30.92 41.56
N THR A 294 6.88 -30.13 41.82
CA THR A 294 7.58 -29.34 40.74
C THR A 294 8.84 -30.07 40.28
N ARG A 295 9.03 -30.22 38.95
CA ARG A 295 10.22 -30.77 38.34
C ARG A 295 10.81 -29.76 37.35
N VAL A 296 12.07 -29.37 37.55
CA VAL A 296 12.80 -28.44 36.69
C VAL A 296 13.92 -29.19 35.97
N ALA A 297 13.80 -29.37 34.67
CA ALA A 297 14.80 -29.98 33.81
C ALA A 297 15.38 -28.91 32.86
N ILE A 298 16.23 -28.04 33.42
CA ILE A 298 16.89 -26.94 32.72
C ILE A 298 18.39 -27.03 33.03
N SER A 299 19.22 -27.01 31.97
CA SER A 299 20.68 -26.91 32.12
C SER A 299 21.09 -25.63 32.83
N SER A 300 22.17 -25.68 33.61
CA SER A 300 22.78 -24.50 34.22
C SER A 300 23.22 -23.45 33.19
N ASP A 301 23.52 -23.89 31.99
CA ASP A 301 24.03 -23.07 30.88
C ASP A 301 22.95 -22.60 29.92
N ALA A 302 21.68 -22.94 30.19
CA ALA A 302 20.55 -22.52 29.37
C ALA A 302 20.40 -20.98 29.39
N LYS A 303 20.72 -20.35 28.29
CA LYS A 303 20.68 -18.88 28.14
C LYS A 303 19.82 -18.49 26.94
N ILE A 304 19.11 -17.39 27.10
CA ILE A 304 18.32 -16.73 26.03
C ILE A 304 18.67 -15.26 25.96
N ASN A 305 18.41 -14.62 24.84
CA ASN A 305 18.54 -13.18 24.70
C ASN A 305 17.15 -12.51 24.80
N ALA A 306 16.85 -11.86 25.92
CA ALA A 306 15.54 -11.25 26.16
C ALA A 306 15.63 -10.03 27.09
N ASP A 307 14.60 -9.18 27.05
CA ASP A 307 14.43 -8.11 28.02
C ASP A 307 14.06 -8.73 29.38
N LYS A 308 14.95 -8.56 30.38
CA LYS A 308 14.85 -9.24 31.66
C LYS A 308 13.52 -8.99 32.37
N ASP A 309 13.10 -7.75 32.45
CA ASP A 309 11.91 -7.38 33.24
C ASP A 309 10.65 -7.89 32.55
N LYS A 310 10.57 -7.73 31.23
CA LYS A 310 9.41 -8.17 30.43
C LYS A 310 9.31 -9.68 30.38
N PHE A 311 10.41 -10.35 30.05
CA PHE A 311 10.40 -11.82 29.97
C PHE A 311 10.15 -12.49 31.31
N SER A 312 10.75 -11.97 32.40
CA SER A 312 10.45 -12.44 33.77
C SER A 312 8.97 -12.33 34.10
N LYS A 313 8.30 -11.26 33.66
CA LYS A 313 6.86 -11.08 33.86
C LYS A 313 6.03 -12.09 33.07
N ALA A 314 6.36 -12.31 31.79
CA ALA A 314 5.70 -13.34 30.98
C ALA A 314 5.85 -14.71 31.59
N LEU A 315 7.07 -15.08 32.01
CA LEU A 315 7.38 -16.36 32.62
C LEU A 315 6.67 -16.52 33.98
N TYR A 316 6.62 -15.46 34.81
CA TYR A 316 5.85 -15.44 36.05
C TYR A 316 4.37 -15.73 35.78
N ASN A 317 3.75 -15.08 34.80
CA ASN A 317 2.35 -15.28 34.47
C ASN A 317 2.07 -16.74 34.04
N ILE A 318 2.97 -17.33 33.23
CA ILE A 318 2.84 -18.72 32.80
C ILE A 318 2.92 -19.68 33.97
N ILE A 319 3.97 -19.56 34.81
CA ILE A 319 4.19 -20.44 35.97
C ILE A 319 3.10 -20.24 37.02
N ASN A 320 2.69 -18.99 37.30
CA ASN A 320 1.60 -18.71 38.22
C ASN A 320 0.27 -19.31 37.76
N ASN A 321 -0.04 -19.25 36.46
CA ASN A 321 -1.21 -19.94 35.89
C ASN A 321 -1.10 -21.47 36.05
N ALA A 322 0.07 -22.06 35.81
CA ALA A 322 0.29 -23.48 36.04
C ALA A 322 0.01 -23.85 37.49
N ILE A 323 0.59 -23.13 38.48
CA ILE A 323 0.36 -23.37 39.91
C ILE A 323 -1.11 -23.21 40.28
N LYS A 324 -1.75 -22.16 39.79
CA LYS A 324 -3.13 -21.80 40.11
C LYS A 324 -4.14 -22.83 39.64
N TYR A 325 -3.97 -23.35 38.41
CA TYR A 325 -4.94 -24.24 37.78
C TYR A 325 -4.63 -25.73 37.91
N THR A 326 -3.42 -26.07 38.37
CA THR A 326 -3.08 -27.47 38.68
C THR A 326 -3.88 -27.94 39.92
N PRO A 327 -4.57 -29.08 39.85
CA PRO A 327 -5.22 -29.70 41.02
C PRO A 327 -4.21 -30.07 42.12
N GLU A 328 -4.72 -30.23 43.34
CA GLU A 328 -3.93 -30.64 44.51
C GLU A 328 -3.27 -32.02 44.25
N GLY A 329 -1.98 -32.14 44.65
CA GLY A 329 -1.20 -33.38 44.51
C GLY A 329 -0.62 -33.66 43.12
N GLU A 330 -0.97 -32.87 42.12
CA GLU A 330 -0.53 -33.05 40.74
C GLU A 330 0.86 -32.42 40.44
N ASN A 331 1.35 -32.52 39.19
CA ASN A 331 2.71 -32.17 38.85
C ASN A 331 2.77 -30.92 37.95
N ILE A 332 3.86 -30.12 38.12
CA ILE A 332 4.28 -29.07 37.24
C ILE A 332 5.68 -29.40 36.72
N ASN A 333 5.83 -29.59 35.41
CA ASN A 333 7.10 -29.93 34.78
C ASN A 333 7.57 -28.77 33.94
N ILE A 334 8.77 -28.25 34.21
CA ILE A 334 9.39 -27.14 33.45
C ILE A 334 10.65 -27.67 32.79
N ARG A 335 10.72 -27.62 31.45
CA ARG A 335 11.83 -28.18 30.68
C ARG A 335 12.36 -27.15 29.69
N PHE A 336 13.69 -27.09 29.58
CA PHE A 336 14.35 -26.36 28.50
C PHE A 336 15.07 -27.34 27.60
N ILE A 337 14.74 -27.31 26.29
CA ILE A 337 15.21 -28.25 25.29
C ILE A 337 16.07 -27.48 24.29
N GLU A 338 17.37 -27.71 24.35
CA GLU A 338 18.32 -27.21 23.35
C GLU A 338 18.28 -28.13 22.13
N ARG A 339 18.15 -27.56 20.92
CA ARG A 339 18.01 -28.32 19.67
C ARG A 339 19.15 -28.10 18.69
N GLY A 340 20.30 -27.63 19.15
CA GLY A 340 21.48 -27.34 18.34
C GLY A 340 21.22 -26.25 17.32
N PHE A 341 21.10 -26.59 16.03
CA PHE A 341 20.81 -25.61 14.96
C PHE A 341 19.34 -25.16 14.85
N ARG A 342 18.45 -25.76 15.64
CA ARG A 342 17.04 -25.38 15.69
C ARG A 342 16.78 -24.51 16.91
N PRO A 343 15.70 -23.69 16.88
CA PRO A 343 15.31 -22.88 18.03
C PRO A 343 15.15 -23.71 19.30
N SER A 344 15.69 -23.23 20.42
CA SER A 344 15.49 -23.83 21.74
C SER A 344 14.04 -23.69 22.20
N ILE A 345 13.57 -24.56 23.06
CA ILE A 345 12.18 -24.58 23.54
C ILE A 345 12.15 -24.57 25.05
N LEU A 346 11.29 -23.72 25.63
CA LEU A 346 10.86 -23.79 27.02
C LEU A 346 9.44 -24.36 27.06
N GLU A 347 9.27 -25.46 27.80
CA GLU A 347 7.99 -26.10 28.07
C GLU A 347 7.61 -25.94 29.54
N VAL A 348 6.37 -25.50 29.79
CA VAL A 348 5.73 -25.51 31.10
C VAL A 348 4.49 -26.37 30.99
N GLU A 349 4.48 -27.51 31.66
CA GLU A 349 3.41 -28.51 31.63
C GLU A 349 2.80 -28.63 33.02
N ASN A 350 1.49 -28.57 33.11
CA ASN A 350 0.73 -28.84 34.33
C ASN A 350 -0.28 -29.95 34.10
N THR A 351 -0.24 -30.98 35.00
CA THR A 351 -1.04 -32.19 34.90
C THR A 351 -2.41 -32.09 35.60
N GLY A 352 -3.27 -33.04 35.35
CA GLY A 352 -4.57 -33.18 36.01
C GLY A 352 -5.66 -32.22 35.49
N ILE A 353 -5.38 -31.49 34.40
CA ILE A 353 -6.34 -30.55 33.79
C ILE A 353 -6.19 -30.55 32.28
N THR A 354 -7.29 -30.29 31.59
CA THR A 354 -7.33 -30.06 30.13
C THR A 354 -8.19 -28.83 29.81
N ILE A 355 -7.97 -28.24 28.67
CA ILE A 355 -8.72 -27.06 28.16
C ILE A 355 -9.43 -27.50 26.87
N SER A 356 -10.69 -27.11 26.69
CA SER A 356 -11.41 -27.42 25.43
C SER A 356 -10.72 -26.76 24.23
N ASP A 357 -10.79 -27.39 23.05
CA ASP A 357 -10.20 -26.87 21.82
C ASP A 357 -10.75 -25.49 21.43
N GLU A 358 -12.02 -25.23 21.75
CA GLU A 358 -12.64 -23.92 21.55
C GLU A 358 -12.01 -22.85 22.46
N SER A 359 -11.76 -23.18 23.73
CA SER A 359 -11.10 -22.29 24.69
C SER A 359 -9.63 -22.07 24.33
N LEU A 360 -8.91 -23.08 23.85
CA LEU A 360 -7.50 -22.96 23.42
C LEU A 360 -7.33 -21.93 22.30
N LYS A 361 -8.30 -21.81 21.39
CA LYS A 361 -8.27 -20.82 20.30
C LYS A 361 -8.36 -19.38 20.83
N ASN A 362 -9.00 -19.18 21.97
CA ASN A 362 -9.33 -17.87 22.53
C ASN A 362 -8.52 -17.50 23.77
N ILE A 363 -7.65 -18.41 24.26
CA ILE A 363 -7.02 -18.27 25.57
C ILE A 363 -6.06 -17.09 25.68
N PHE A 364 -5.58 -16.58 24.56
CA PHE A 364 -4.73 -15.39 24.48
C PHE A 364 -5.52 -14.10 24.20
N ASN A 365 -6.84 -14.18 24.05
CA ASN A 365 -7.67 -12.97 23.91
C ASN A 365 -7.76 -12.24 25.26
N PRO A 366 -7.78 -10.91 25.28
CA PRO A 366 -7.90 -10.15 26.51
C PRO A 366 -9.23 -10.50 27.22
N PHE A 367 -9.18 -10.61 28.55
CA PHE A 367 -10.31 -10.94 29.42
C PHE A 367 -10.93 -12.32 29.21
N PHE A 368 -10.35 -13.16 28.35
CA PHE A 368 -10.86 -14.51 28.12
C PHE A 368 -10.59 -15.41 29.36
N ARG A 369 -11.61 -16.19 29.74
CA ARG A 369 -11.55 -17.17 30.84
C ARG A 369 -12.35 -18.40 30.47
N VAL A 370 -11.81 -19.59 30.72
CA VAL A 370 -12.45 -20.88 30.44
C VAL A 370 -13.75 -21.07 31.19
N GLU A 371 -13.83 -20.65 32.47
CA GLU A 371 -15.01 -20.72 33.29
C GLU A 371 -15.42 -19.36 33.86
N LYS A 372 -16.51 -18.77 33.36
CA LYS A 372 -17.05 -17.50 33.90
C LYS A 372 -17.71 -17.65 35.26
N SER A 373 -18.23 -18.83 35.63
CA SER A 373 -19.03 -19.08 36.84
C SER A 373 -18.20 -19.34 38.10
N ARG A 374 -17.01 -19.97 37.99
CA ARG A 374 -16.08 -20.20 39.11
C ARG A 374 -15.13 -19.04 39.40
N SER A 375 -15.22 -17.97 38.60
CA SER A 375 -14.28 -16.84 38.58
C SER A 375 -14.15 -16.10 39.90
N ARG A 376 -15.16 -16.07 40.75
CA ARG A 376 -15.12 -15.38 42.04
C ARG A 376 -14.29 -16.09 43.11
N LYS A 377 -14.03 -17.41 42.97
CA LYS A 377 -13.22 -18.14 43.95
C LYS A 377 -11.73 -18.23 43.56
N THR A 378 -11.43 -18.18 42.25
CA THR A 378 -10.06 -18.35 41.76
C THR A 378 -9.37 -17.05 41.38
N GLY A 379 -10.04 -15.90 41.37
CA GLY A 379 -9.46 -14.59 41.06
C GLY A 379 -8.73 -14.55 39.68
N GLY A 380 -8.57 -13.39 39.11
CA GLY A 380 -7.76 -13.16 37.90
C GLY A 380 -8.53 -12.44 36.80
N SER A 381 -7.90 -11.45 36.20
CA SER A 381 -8.45 -10.52 35.23
C SER A 381 -8.69 -11.12 33.83
N GLY A 382 -8.02 -12.24 33.49
CA GLY A 382 -7.95 -12.75 32.12
C GLY A 382 -6.98 -11.97 31.23
N LEU A 383 -6.20 -11.03 31.78
CA LEU A 383 -5.20 -10.25 31.05
C LEU A 383 -3.79 -10.85 31.07
N GLY A 384 -3.48 -11.73 32.03
CA GLY A 384 -2.14 -12.27 32.20
C GLY A 384 -1.60 -13.02 30.97
N LEU A 385 -2.39 -13.91 30.34
CA LEU A 385 -1.98 -14.61 29.13
C LEU A 385 -1.97 -13.69 27.90
N TYR A 386 -2.87 -12.73 27.83
CA TYR A 386 -2.83 -11.70 26.80
C TYR A 386 -1.54 -10.87 26.89
N LEU A 387 -1.19 -10.38 28.08
CA LEU A 387 0.08 -9.66 28.31
C LEU A 387 1.29 -10.54 27.98
N THR A 388 1.25 -11.81 28.34
CA THR A 388 2.29 -12.79 27.98
C THR A 388 2.45 -12.90 26.47
N SER A 389 1.36 -13.02 25.72
CA SER A 389 1.39 -13.08 24.26
C SER A 389 1.99 -11.82 23.64
N GLN A 390 1.64 -10.64 24.12
CA GLN A 390 2.21 -9.37 23.66
C GLN A 390 3.73 -9.28 23.92
N ILE A 391 4.16 -9.69 25.11
CA ILE A 391 5.58 -9.71 25.46
C ILE A 391 6.36 -10.68 24.57
N LEU A 392 5.88 -11.92 24.39
CA LEU A 392 6.55 -12.93 23.59
C LEU A 392 6.60 -12.55 22.11
N ALA A 393 5.49 -12.04 21.56
CA ALA A 393 5.43 -11.53 20.19
C ALA A 393 6.44 -10.39 19.94
N LYS A 394 6.61 -9.47 20.93
CA LYS A 394 7.59 -8.39 20.82
C LYS A 394 9.03 -8.87 20.87
N HIS A 395 9.30 -10.01 21.51
CA HIS A 395 10.60 -10.67 21.46
C HIS A 395 10.82 -11.47 20.18
N GLY A 396 9.79 -11.62 19.32
CA GLY A 396 9.85 -12.49 18.15
C GLY A 396 9.81 -13.99 18.49
N PHE A 397 9.39 -14.34 19.71
CA PHE A 397 9.28 -15.73 20.15
C PHE A 397 7.94 -16.32 19.73
N GLU A 398 7.96 -17.54 19.23
CA GLU A 398 6.74 -18.29 18.95
C GLU A 398 6.23 -18.96 20.23
N TYR A 399 4.93 -18.98 20.41
CA TYR A 399 4.32 -19.56 21.61
C TYR A 399 3.01 -20.28 21.27
N LYS A 400 2.71 -21.29 22.05
CA LYS A 400 1.44 -22.03 21.93
C LYS A 400 1.05 -22.66 23.26
N MET A 401 -0.25 -22.89 23.42
CA MET A 401 -0.82 -23.71 24.48
C MET A 401 -1.59 -24.88 23.88
N THR A 402 -1.35 -26.08 24.36
CA THR A 402 -1.97 -27.31 23.84
C THR A 402 -2.25 -28.29 24.98
N ASN A 403 -3.16 -29.23 24.76
CA ASN A 403 -3.30 -30.38 25.64
C ASN A 403 -2.31 -31.49 25.24
N ARG A 404 -1.72 -32.16 26.24
CA ARG A 404 -0.88 -33.35 26.08
C ARG A 404 -1.40 -34.46 27.03
N GLY A 405 -2.25 -35.35 26.51
CA GLY A 405 -2.95 -36.31 27.38
C GLY A 405 -3.81 -35.60 28.42
N ASN A 406 -3.59 -35.88 29.70
CA ASN A 406 -4.28 -35.23 30.83
C ASN A 406 -3.49 -34.04 31.40
N ALA A 407 -2.81 -33.28 30.53
CA ALA A 407 -2.01 -32.12 30.92
C ALA A 407 -2.18 -30.98 29.93
N VAL A 408 -1.99 -29.75 30.41
CA VAL A 408 -1.85 -28.54 29.60
C VAL A 408 -0.37 -28.23 29.44
N LEU A 409 0.05 -27.95 28.23
CA LEU A 409 1.41 -27.61 27.86
C LEU A 409 1.48 -26.22 27.26
N PHE A 410 2.22 -25.33 27.90
CA PHE A 410 2.65 -24.07 27.33
C PHE A 410 4.06 -24.19 26.76
N THR A 411 4.25 -23.79 25.52
CA THR A 411 5.53 -23.89 24.80
C THR A 411 5.96 -22.52 24.33
N ILE A 412 7.23 -22.14 24.57
CA ILE A 412 7.89 -20.97 23.98
C ILE A 412 9.02 -21.48 23.10
N GLU A 413 9.07 -21.07 21.84
CA GLU A 413 10.13 -21.38 20.90
C GLU A 413 10.95 -20.11 20.63
N PHE A 414 12.25 -20.15 20.98
CA PHE A 414 13.18 -19.05 20.86
C PHE A 414 13.77 -19.03 19.45
N THR A 415 13.85 -17.89 18.79
CA THR A 415 14.46 -17.79 17.46
C THR A 415 15.95 -18.13 17.53
N SER A 416 16.52 -18.73 16.48
CA SER A 416 17.92 -19.19 16.43
C SER A 416 18.98 -18.06 16.60
N ARG A 417 18.57 -16.80 16.59
CA ARG A 417 19.44 -15.64 16.90
C ARG A 417 19.52 -15.33 18.39
N ASP A 418 18.70 -15.97 19.22
CA ASP A 418 18.47 -15.61 20.63
C ASP A 418 18.89 -16.73 21.59
N SER A 419 19.40 -17.87 21.09
CA SER A 419 19.90 -19.00 21.89
C SER A 419 21.44 -19.06 21.97
#